data_69268007106b25678931891594629630
#
_entry.id   69268007106b25678931891594629630
#
_cell.length_a   1.000
_cell.length_b   1.000
_cell.length_c   1.000
_cell.angle_alpha   90.00
_cell.angle_beta   90.00
_cell.angle_gamma   90.00
#
_symmetry.space_group_name_H-M   'P 1'
#
loop_
_entity.id
_entity.type
_entity.pdbx_description
1 polymer ?
#
loop_
_entity_poly.entity_id
_entity_poly.type
_entity_poly.pdbx_seq_one_letter_code
_entity_poly.pdbx_strand_id
1 'polypeptide(L)'
;MSSSLITTPLELLLPYQAQWVADESRFKAGIWSRQSGKDFSTAAEAVRDAMVRAKTTWMIAAPSERQVMESLSKCKEWAEAFSIALAAEEIERQDGPNTLLKSGSITFANGSRILAVPGRPDTVRGFSANLVLTEFAFFEDPDATWRAVLPSITNPLRGGEKKVRLITTPNGKTGRGARTYKIINDNLIHPREGRKQHWSCHVVTIAKAVEDGRPIDI
;
A
#
# COMPACT_ATOMS: atom_id res chain seq x y z
N MET A 1 14.42 -4.57 -22.19
CA MET A 1 13.57 -3.38 -22.32
C MET A 1 14.19 -2.26 -21.50
N SER A 2 14.42 -1.12 -22.11
CA SER A 2 15.23 -0.04 -21.57
C SER A 2 14.59 0.55 -20.32
N SER A 3 15.37 0.73 -19.26
CA SER A 3 15.00 1.34 -17.97
C SER A 3 14.39 2.76 -18.13
N SER A 4 14.57 3.41 -19.27
CA SER A 4 14.14 4.79 -19.51
C SER A 4 12.62 4.96 -19.69
N LEU A 5 11.90 3.95 -20.19
CA LEU A 5 10.45 4.03 -20.42
C LEU A 5 9.62 3.98 -19.13
N ILE A 6 10.21 3.52 -18.02
CA ILE A 6 9.51 3.35 -16.74
C ILE A 6 9.68 4.58 -15.82
N THR A 7 10.62 5.45 -16.12
CA THR A 7 10.92 6.64 -15.29
C THR A 7 10.00 7.82 -15.58
N THR A 8 9.63 8.04 -16.82
CA THR A 8 8.86 9.21 -17.25
C THR A 8 7.52 9.40 -16.51
N PRO A 9 6.68 8.36 -16.28
CA PRO A 9 5.45 8.57 -15.50
C PRO A 9 5.68 8.93 -14.04
N LEU A 10 6.84 8.56 -13.44
CA LEU A 10 7.15 8.90 -12.05
C LEU A 10 7.50 10.37 -11.86
N GLU A 11 7.80 11.11 -12.93
CA GLU A 11 8.00 12.57 -12.92
C GLU A 11 6.72 13.34 -12.56
N LEU A 12 5.56 12.68 -12.63
CA LEU A 12 4.28 13.24 -12.16
C LEU A 12 4.17 13.29 -10.63
N LEU A 13 5.08 12.62 -9.92
CA LEU A 13 5.07 12.56 -8.47
C LEU A 13 5.69 13.82 -7.86
N LEU A 14 5.03 14.35 -6.84
CA LEU A 14 5.61 15.39 -5.99
C LEU A 14 6.83 14.84 -5.22
N PRO A 15 7.77 15.69 -4.77
CA PRO A 15 9.02 15.25 -4.14
C PRO A 15 8.82 14.22 -3.01
N TYR A 16 7.90 14.45 -2.07
CA TYR A 16 7.62 13.49 -0.99
C TYR A 16 7.01 12.18 -1.49
N GLN A 17 6.24 12.23 -2.58
CA GLN A 17 5.67 11.04 -3.22
C GLN A 17 6.76 10.22 -3.93
N ALA A 18 7.67 10.91 -4.62
CA ALA A 18 8.83 10.28 -5.25
C ALA A 18 9.75 9.63 -4.22
N GLN A 19 9.97 10.28 -3.07
CA GLN A 19 10.73 9.71 -1.95
C GLN A 19 10.09 8.40 -1.43
N TRP A 20 8.76 8.37 -1.28
CA TRP A 20 8.05 7.14 -0.92
C TRP A 20 8.27 6.02 -1.92
N VAL A 21 8.14 6.31 -3.22
CA VAL A 21 8.28 5.31 -4.28
C VAL A 21 9.73 4.84 -4.42
N ALA A 22 10.71 5.73 -4.21
CA ALA A 22 12.14 5.41 -4.29
C ALA A 22 12.66 4.60 -3.09
N ASP A 23 11.98 4.67 -1.96
CA ASP A 23 12.36 3.92 -0.77
C ASP A 23 12.04 2.41 -0.94
N GLU A 24 13.08 1.60 -1.09
CA GLU A 24 12.96 0.15 -1.28
C GLU A 24 12.92 -0.66 0.02
N SER A 25 12.85 -0.02 1.18
CA SER A 25 12.78 -0.70 2.47
C SER A 25 11.67 -1.76 2.49
N ARG A 26 11.94 -2.91 3.09
CA ARG A 26 10.97 -4.00 3.19
C ARG A 26 9.69 -3.58 3.91
N PHE A 27 9.84 -2.85 5.01
CA PHE A 27 8.72 -2.32 5.80
C PHE A 27 8.71 -0.80 5.72
N LYS A 28 7.63 -0.23 5.21
CA LYS A 28 7.40 1.22 5.19
C LYS A 28 6.12 1.59 5.92
N ALA A 29 6.17 2.65 6.71
CA ALA A 29 5.02 3.22 7.38
C ALA A 29 4.89 4.72 7.05
N GLY A 30 3.69 5.15 6.65
CA GLY A 30 3.38 6.54 6.33
C GLY A 30 2.22 7.08 7.14
N ILE A 31 2.41 8.24 7.79
CA ILE A 31 1.33 9.08 8.30
C ILE A 31 1.32 10.36 7.48
N TRP A 32 0.35 10.48 6.59
CA TRP A 32 0.23 11.59 5.66
C TRP A 32 -1.06 12.36 5.87
N SER A 33 -1.02 13.67 5.65
CA SER A 33 -2.21 14.51 5.68
C SER A 33 -3.26 14.02 4.67
N ARG A 34 -4.51 14.39 4.88
CA ARG A 34 -5.59 14.09 3.93
C ARG A 34 -5.27 14.67 2.56
N GLN A 35 -5.73 13.99 1.51
CA GLN A 35 -5.58 14.40 0.11
C GLN A 35 -4.13 14.64 -0.36
N SER A 36 -3.11 14.11 0.32
CA SER A 36 -1.69 14.22 -0.07
C SER A 36 -1.27 13.23 -1.18
N GLY A 37 -2.22 12.50 -1.77
CA GLY A 37 -1.91 11.53 -2.82
C GLY A 37 -1.26 10.24 -2.33
N LYS A 38 -1.46 9.86 -1.06
CA LYS A 38 -0.87 8.64 -0.47
C LYS A 38 -1.22 7.38 -1.25
N ASP A 39 -2.50 7.20 -1.63
CA ASP A 39 -2.93 6.04 -2.42
C ASP A 39 -2.37 6.08 -3.84
N PHE A 40 -2.28 7.27 -4.44
CA PHE A 40 -1.66 7.48 -5.74
C PHE A 40 -0.19 7.06 -5.75
N SER A 41 0.60 7.48 -4.76
CA SER A 41 2.01 7.14 -4.63
C SER A 41 2.24 5.65 -4.33
N THR A 42 1.38 5.08 -3.48
CA THR A 42 1.48 3.66 -3.12
C THR A 42 1.09 2.77 -4.29
N ALA A 43 0.10 3.19 -5.08
CA ALA A 43 -0.28 2.51 -6.32
C ALA A 43 0.86 2.57 -7.36
N ALA A 44 1.52 3.73 -7.52
CA ALA A 44 2.70 3.87 -8.38
C ALA A 44 3.78 2.86 -8.04
N GLU A 45 4.11 2.73 -6.75
CA GLU A 45 5.09 1.76 -6.29
C GLU A 45 4.69 0.31 -6.58
N ALA A 46 3.45 -0.06 -6.23
CA ALA A 46 2.96 -1.43 -6.42
C ALA A 46 2.93 -1.83 -7.90
N VAL A 47 2.49 -0.92 -8.77
CA VAL A 47 2.46 -1.12 -10.23
C VAL A 47 3.87 -1.24 -10.78
N ARG A 48 4.76 -0.28 -10.46
CA ARG A 48 6.16 -0.33 -10.89
C ARG A 48 6.84 -1.64 -10.49
N ASP A 49 6.67 -2.07 -9.23
CA ASP A 49 7.27 -3.32 -8.73
C ASP A 49 6.70 -4.55 -9.45
N ALA A 50 5.37 -4.59 -9.67
CA ALA A 50 4.71 -5.67 -10.40
C ALA A 50 5.17 -5.76 -11.87
N MET A 51 5.51 -4.63 -12.48
CA MET A 51 6.02 -4.59 -13.86
C MET A 51 7.46 -5.09 -13.98
N VAL A 52 8.31 -4.63 -13.07
CA VAL A 52 9.74 -4.94 -13.10
C VAL A 52 10.02 -6.38 -12.66
N ARG A 53 9.24 -6.91 -11.71
CA ARG A 53 9.42 -8.23 -11.12
C ARG A 53 8.31 -9.18 -11.57
N ALA A 54 8.63 -10.07 -12.51
CA ALA A 54 7.66 -11.06 -12.97
C ALA A 54 7.13 -11.95 -11.83
N LYS A 55 5.86 -12.39 -11.97
CA LYS A 55 5.18 -13.27 -11.02
C LYS A 55 5.07 -12.70 -9.60
N THR A 56 5.14 -11.37 -9.47
CA THR A 56 4.96 -10.66 -8.20
C THR A 56 3.47 -10.46 -7.92
N THR A 57 3.06 -10.70 -6.69
CA THR A 57 1.70 -10.39 -6.23
C THR A 57 1.73 -9.29 -5.19
N TRP A 58 0.90 -8.27 -5.37
CA TRP A 58 0.56 -7.27 -4.38
C TRP A 58 -0.88 -7.44 -3.93
N MET A 59 -1.13 -7.30 -2.64
CA MET A 59 -2.47 -7.24 -2.07
C MET A 59 -2.67 -5.86 -1.45
N ILE A 60 -3.72 -5.17 -1.88
CA ILE A 60 -4.14 -3.90 -1.31
C ILE A 60 -5.36 -4.15 -0.43
N ALA A 61 -5.28 -3.77 0.83
CA ALA A 61 -6.40 -3.84 1.77
C ALA A 61 -6.74 -2.45 2.31
N ALA A 62 -8.03 -2.15 2.43
CA ALA A 62 -8.57 -0.89 2.94
C ALA A 62 -9.76 -1.17 3.89
N PRO A 63 -10.17 -0.20 4.74
CA PRO A 63 -11.27 -0.39 5.68
C PRO A 63 -12.60 -0.76 5.03
N SER A 64 -12.87 -0.31 3.81
CA SER A 64 -14.10 -0.58 3.09
C SER A 64 -13.84 -1.02 1.66
N GLU A 65 -14.81 -1.74 1.07
CA GLU A 65 -14.79 -2.15 -0.33
C GLU A 65 -14.65 -0.95 -1.28
N ARG A 66 -15.39 0.13 -1.04
CA ARG A 66 -15.30 1.35 -1.84
C ARG A 66 -13.87 1.89 -1.88
N GLN A 67 -13.21 1.98 -0.73
CA GLN A 67 -11.83 2.51 -0.65
C GLN A 67 -10.82 1.59 -1.33
N VAL A 68 -10.97 0.27 -1.21
CA VAL A 68 -10.05 -0.65 -1.89
C VAL A 68 -10.22 -0.62 -3.41
N MET A 69 -11.45 -0.46 -3.90
CA MET A 69 -11.71 -0.30 -5.35
C MET A 69 -11.17 1.03 -5.88
N GLU A 70 -11.24 2.11 -5.09
CA GLU A 70 -10.62 3.40 -5.40
C GLU A 70 -9.08 3.26 -5.51
N SER A 71 -8.45 2.54 -4.58
CA SER A 71 -7.00 2.26 -4.65
C SER A 71 -6.65 1.41 -5.89
N LEU A 72 -7.48 0.44 -6.25
CA LEU A 72 -7.29 -0.35 -7.46
C LEU A 72 -7.43 0.49 -8.73
N SER A 73 -8.36 1.47 -8.76
CA SER A 73 -8.49 2.42 -9.87
C SER A 73 -7.19 3.22 -10.07
N LYS A 74 -6.54 3.65 -8.98
CA LYS A 74 -5.22 4.31 -9.07
C LYS A 74 -4.15 3.39 -9.66
N CYS A 75 -4.20 2.11 -9.34
CA CYS A 75 -3.29 1.14 -9.97
C CYS A 75 -3.55 0.98 -11.48
N LYS A 76 -4.82 1.02 -11.92
CA LYS A 76 -5.16 1.00 -13.35
C LYS A 76 -4.64 2.26 -14.06
N GLU A 77 -4.87 3.44 -13.49
CA GLU A 77 -4.36 4.71 -14.01
C GLU A 77 -2.82 4.67 -14.20
N TRP A 78 -2.09 4.19 -13.21
CA TRP A 78 -0.64 4.04 -13.30
C TRP A 78 -0.20 3.02 -14.34
N ALA A 79 -0.89 1.90 -14.44
CA ALA A 79 -0.58 0.87 -15.40
C ALA A 79 -0.84 1.34 -16.85
N GLU A 80 -1.88 2.13 -17.07
CA GLU A 80 -2.14 2.80 -18.36
C GLU A 80 -1.04 3.82 -18.66
N ALA A 81 -0.65 4.63 -17.67
CA ALA A 81 0.44 5.60 -17.83
C ALA A 81 1.77 4.94 -18.21
N PHE A 82 2.02 3.73 -17.74
CA PHE A 82 3.18 2.93 -18.13
C PHE A 82 2.99 2.17 -19.45
N SER A 83 1.87 2.37 -20.17
CA SER A 83 1.57 1.74 -21.48
C SER A 83 1.61 0.22 -21.47
N ILE A 84 1.05 -0.40 -20.44
CA ILE A 84 1.03 -1.85 -20.29
C ILE A 84 -0.35 -2.41 -20.58
N ALA A 85 -0.39 -3.49 -21.37
CA ALA A 85 -1.59 -4.27 -21.59
C ALA A 85 -2.05 -4.91 -20.27
N LEU A 86 -3.24 -4.53 -19.82
CA LEU A 86 -3.85 -5.02 -18.59
C LEU A 86 -5.07 -5.89 -18.90
N ALA A 87 -5.19 -6.98 -18.18
CA ALA A 87 -6.47 -7.61 -17.95
C ALA A 87 -6.94 -7.23 -16.55
N ALA A 88 -8.10 -6.57 -16.46
CA ALA A 88 -8.74 -6.29 -15.18
C ALA A 88 -9.93 -7.25 -15.03
N GLU A 89 -9.91 -8.02 -13.95
CA GLU A 89 -10.97 -8.97 -13.63
C GLU A 89 -11.60 -8.59 -12.30
N GLU A 90 -12.92 -8.49 -12.29
CA GLU A 90 -13.71 -8.42 -11.07
C GLU A 90 -14.16 -9.83 -10.71
N ILE A 91 -13.73 -10.32 -9.56
CA ILE A 91 -14.09 -11.64 -9.06
C ILE A 91 -15.10 -11.44 -7.93
N GLU A 92 -16.31 -11.92 -8.14
CA GLU A 92 -17.30 -12.05 -7.05
C GLU A 92 -16.99 -13.30 -6.24
N ARG A 93 -16.65 -13.14 -4.97
CA ARG A 93 -16.59 -14.26 -4.02
C ARG A 93 -17.81 -14.23 -3.14
N GLN A 94 -18.51 -15.37 -3.09
CA GLN A 94 -19.51 -15.62 -2.06
C GLN A 94 -18.82 -16.19 -0.83
N ASP A 95 -18.76 -15.40 0.24
CA ASP A 95 -18.40 -15.90 1.57
C ASP A 95 -19.69 -16.13 2.37
N GLY A 96 -20.16 -17.38 2.38
CA GLY A 96 -21.36 -17.77 3.08
C GLY A 96 -22.66 -17.42 2.35
N PRO A 97 -23.81 -17.82 2.89
CA PRO A 97 -25.07 -17.80 2.17
C PRO A 97 -25.64 -16.40 1.85
N ASN A 98 -25.05 -15.31 2.33
CA ASN A 98 -25.58 -13.95 2.09
C ASN A 98 -24.54 -12.83 1.96
N THR A 99 -23.25 -13.11 1.76
CA THR A 99 -22.24 -12.05 1.64
C THR A 99 -21.49 -12.16 0.33
N LEU A 100 -21.82 -11.31 -0.60
CA LEU A 100 -21.04 -11.09 -1.83
C LEU A 100 -19.84 -10.18 -1.49
N LEU A 101 -18.64 -10.75 -1.43
CA LEU A 101 -17.40 -9.99 -1.40
C LEU A 101 -16.92 -9.80 -2.83
N LYS A 102 -16.95 -8.56 -3.31
CA LYS A 102 -16.34 -8.19 -4.59
C LYS A 102 -14.85 -7.96 -4.37
N SER A 103 -14.02 -8.76 -5.00
CA SER A 103 -12.58 -8.52 -5.07
C SER A 103 -12.23 -8.17 -6.52
N GLY A 104 -11.46 -7.09 -6.68
CA GLY A 104 -10.93 -6.72 -7.98
C GLY A 104 -9.47 -7.12 -8.13
N SER A 105 -9.04 -7.40 -9.34
CA SER A 105 -7.63 -7.68 -9.62
C SER A 105 -7.16 -7.07 -10.93
N ILE A 106 -5.86 -6.82 -11.00
CA ILE A 106 -5.15 -6.44 -12.21
C ILE A 106 -4.11 -7.52 -12.47
N THR A 107 -4.08 -8.09 -13.67
CA THR A 107 -3.09 -9.07 -14.08
C THR A 107 -2.21 -8.48 -15.19
N PHE A 108 -0.91 -8.58 -15.02
CA PHE A 108 0.08 -8.11 -15.98
C PHE A 108 0.57 -9.24 -16.88
N ALA A 109 1.02 -8.92 -18.08
CA ALA A 109 1.51 -9.90 -19.07
C ALA A 109 2.70 -10.74 -18.56
N ASN A 110 3.48 -10.22 -17.59
CA ASN A 110 4.59 -10.94 -16.96
C ASN A 110 4.15 -11.91 -15.83
N GLY A 111 2.84 -12.13 -15.67
CA GLY A 111 2.26 -13.00 -14.65
C GLY A 111 2.15 -12.37 -13.25
N SER A 112 2.48 -11.09 -13.10
CA SER A 112 2.29 -10.37 -11.84
C SER A 112 0.82 -9.94 -11.65
N ARG A 113 0.41 -9.76 -10.40
CA ARG A 113 -0.97 -9.40 -10.07
C ARG A 113 -1.05 -8.39 -8.93
N ILE A 114 -2.05 -7.51 -9.00
CA ILE A 114 -2.47 -6.65 -7.89
C ILE A 114 -3.90 -7.04 -7.51
N LEU A 115 -4.09 -7.41 -6.26
CA LEU A 115 -5.38 -7.86 -5.71
C LEU A 115 -5.92 -6.80 -4.76
N ALA A 116 -7.19 -6.48 -4.86
CA ALA A 116 -7.90 -5.58 -3.97
C ALA A 116 -8.86 -6.39 -3.08
N VAL A 117 -8.69 -6.28 -1.76
CA VAL A 117 -9.49 -7.03 -0.79
C VAL A 117 -9.94 -6.13 0.37
N PRO A 118 -11.16 -6.31 0.91
CA PRO A 118 -11.55 -5.64 2.16
C PRO A 118 -10.57 -5.98 3.28
N GLY A 119 -10.25 -5.01 4.13
CA GLY A 119 -9.25 -5.14 5.20
C GLY A 119 -9.73 -5.87 6.44
N ARG A 120 -10.50 -6.93 6.29
CA ARG A 120 -10.98 -7.79 7.39
C ARG A 120 -9.97 -8.92 7.62
N PRO A 121 -9.78 -9.36 8.88
CA PRO A 121 -8.85 -10.44 9.19
C PRO A 121 -9.06 -11.71 8.36
N ASP A 122 -10.32 -12.05 8.05
CA ASP A 122 -10.68 -13.25 7.31
C ASP A 122 -10.37 -13.14 5.81
N THR A 123 -10.52 -11.96 5.23
CA THR A 123 -10.26 -11.73 3.80
C THR A 123 -8.78 -11.59 3.47
N VAL A 124 -7.95 -11.12 4.41
CA VAL A 124 -6.51 -10.92 4.20
C VAL A 124 -5.66 -12.15 4.48
N ARG A 125 -6.27 -13.21 5.06
CA ARG A 125 -5.57 -14.47 5.35
C ARG A 125 -5.30 -15.28 4.09
N GLY A 126 -4.22 -16.07 4.12
CA GLY A 126 -3.94 -17.09 3.08
C GLY A 126 -3.22 -16.58 1.84
N PHE A 127 -3.04 -15.27 1.68
CA PHE A 127 -2.28 -14.72 0.57
C PHE A 127 -0.77 -14.69 0.88
N SER A 128 0.06 -15.08 -0.10
CA SER A 128 1.50 -14.84 -0.07
C SER A 128 1.82 -13.72 -1.04
N ALA A 129 1.78 -12.48 -0.55
CA ALA A 129 1.86 -11.28 -1.38
C ALA A 129 2.61 -10.14 -0.66
N ASN A 130 3.13 -9.18 -1.43
CA ASN A 130 3.46 -7.89 -0.90
C ASN A 130 2.17 -7.18 -0.45
N LEU A 131 2.23 -6.38 0.60
CA LEU A 131 1.04 -5.83 1.23
C LEU A 131 1.03 -4.30 1.14
N VAL A 132 -0.13 -3.76 0.81
CA VAL A 132 -0.51 -2.37 1.06
C VAL A 132 -1.71 -2.37 2.00
N LEU A 133 -1.54 -1.80 3.18
CA LEU A 133 -2.59 -1.55 4.15
C LEU A 133 -2.88 -0.05 4.15
N THR A 134 -3.81 0.38 3.28
CA THR A 134 -4.17 1.79 3.16
C THR A 134 -5.26 2.18 4.14
N GLU A 135 -5.18 3.38 4.70
CA GLU A 135 -6.04 3.88 5.79
C GLU A 135 -6.08 2.93 6.99
N PHE A 136 -4.92 2.33 7.29
CA PHE A 136 -4.80 1.27 8.30
C PHE A 136 -5.29 1.69 9.69
N ALA A 137 -5.10 2.94 10.09
CA ALA A 137 -5.58 3.45 11.37
C ALA A 137 -7.13 3.54 11.47
N PHE A 138 -7.84 3.30 10.37
CA PHE A 138 -9.31 3.29 10.30
C PHE A 138 -9.91 1.88 10.13
N PHE A 139 -9.09 0.84 10.11
CA PHE A 139 -9.60 -0.54 10.11
C PHE A 139 -10.44 -0.79 11.37
N GLU A 140 -11.40 -1.68 11.28
CA GLU A 140 -12.25 -2.04 12.41
C GLU A 140 -11.43 -2.57 13.59
N ASP A 141 -10.53 -3.52 13.33
CA ASP A 141 -9.51 -4.02 14.25
C ASP A 141 -8.14 -4.09 13.55
N PRO A 142 -7.33 -3.00 13.64
CA PRO A 142 -6.00 -2.96 13.05
C PRO A 142 -5.06 -4.04 13.60
N ASP A 143 -5.18 -4.38 14.88
CA ASP A 143 -4.33 -5.37 15.51
C ASP A 143 -4.67 -6.80 15.08
N ALA A 144 -5.96 -7.13 14.98
CA ALA A 144 -6.38 -8.43 14.46
C ALA A 144 -6.00 -8.58 12.97
N THR A 145 -6.19 -7.54 12.16
CA THR A 145 -5.79 -7.55 10.75
C THR A 145 -4.27 -7.71 10.63
N TRP A 146 -3.49 -6.99 11.43
CA TRP A 146 -2.03 -7.14 11.43
C TRP A 146 -1.61 -8.58 11.78
N ARG A 147 -2.18 -9.18 12.82
CA ARG A 147 -1.92 -10.59 13.18
C ARG A 147 -2.30 -11.54 12.06
N ALA A 148 -3.38 -11.26 11.32
CA ALA A 148 -3.85 -12.10 10.23
C ALA A 148 -2.91 -12.09 9.01
N VAL A 149 -2.29 -10.94 8.68
CA VAL A 149 -1.35 -10.83 7.54
C VAL A 149 0.07 -11.26 7.88
N LEU A 150 0.46 -11.27 9.14
CA LEU A 150 1.84 -11.55 9.56
C LEU A 150 2.40 -12.88 9.02
N PRO A 151 1.66 -14.01 9.05
CA PRO A 151 2.14 -15.28 8.47
C PRO A 151 2.39 -15.20 6.96
N SER A 152 1.67 -14.34 6.25
CA SER A 152 1.79 -14.18 4.79
C SER A 152 3.11 -13.54 4.36
N ILE A 153 3.70 -12.72 5.24
CA ILE A 153 4.93 -11.98 4.97
C ILE A 153 6.17 -12.59 5.64
N THR A 154 5.99 -13.51 6.59
CA THR A 154 7.09 -14.13 7.35
C THR A 154 7.42 -15.55 6.90
N ASN A 155 6.61 -16.18 6.05
CA ASN A 155 6.84 -17.54 5.61
C ASN A 155 7.89 -17.60 4.48
N PRO A 156 9.12 -18.10 4.73
CA PRO A 156 10.19 -18.15 3.74
C PRO A 156 9.93 -19.15 2.61
N LEU A 157 9.06 -20.15 2.84
CA LEU A 157 8.75 -21.20 1.87
C LEU A 157 7.84 -20.74 0.72
N ARG A 158 7.24 -19.55 0.83
CA ARG A 158 6.30 -19.01 -0.16
C ARG A 158 6.88 -17.85 -0.98
N GLY A 159 8.14 -17.96 -1.41
CA GLY A 159 8.67 -17.06 -2.44
C GLY A 159 9.28 -15.75 -1.93
N GLY A 160 10.17 -15.83 -0.94
CA GLY A 160 11.07 -14.76 -0.57
C GLY A 160 10.46 -13.67 0.33
N GLU A 161 11.23 -12.61 0.57
CA GLU A 161 10.85 -11.50 1.43
C GLU A 161 9.71 -10.68 0.83
N LYS A 162 8.62 -10.56 1.55
CA LYS A 162 7.46 -9.74 1.15
C LYS A 162 7.59 -8.32 1.72
N LYS A 163 7.26 -7.34 0.89
CA LYS A 163 7.21 -5.93 1.25
C LYS A 163 5.90 -5.59 1.97
N VAL A 164 5.95 -4.68 2.93
CA VAL A 164 4.77 -4.16 3.61
C VAL A 164 4.74 -2.64 3.53
N ARG A 165 3.62 -2.10 3.13
CA ARG A 165 3.30 -0.68 3.10
C ARG A 165 2.10 -0.43 4.00
N LEU A 166 2.32 0.26 5.09
CA LEU A 166 1.27 0.70 5.99
C LEU A 166 1.15 2.21 5.84
N ILE A 167 0.04 2.69 5.30
CA ILE A 167 -0.15 4.12 5.05
C ILE A 167 -1.53 4.57 5.51
N THR A 168 -1.60 5.73 6.15
CA THR A 168 -2.85 6.24 6.72
C THR A 168 -2.80 7.74 6.95
N THR A 169 -3.96 8.36 7.12
CA THR A 169 -4.08 9.66 7.78
C THR A 169 -3.98 9.49 9.30
N PRO A 170 -3.59 10.54 10.05
CA PRO A 170 -3.56 10.49 11.51
C PRO A 170 -4.94 10.13 12.09
N ASN A 171 -4.96 9.20 13.05
CA ASN A 171 -6.17 8.81 13.78
C ASN A 171 -5.90 8.61 15.28
N GLY A 172 -5.21 9.57 15.89
CA GLY A 172 -4.89 9.57 17.31
C GLY A 172 -3.74 8.65 17.72
N LYS A 173 -3.35 8.75 19.00
CA LYS A 173 -2.26 7.99 19.62
C LYS A 173 -2.76 6.71 20.32
N THR A 174 -4.06 6.60 20.48
CA THR A 174 -4.77 5.50 21.18
C THR A 174 -5.80 4.87 20.26
N GLY A 175 -6.47 3.81 20.70
CA GLY A 175 -7.49 3.12 19.91
C GLY A 175 -6.94 2.61 18.58
N ARG A 176 -7.68 2.77 17.50
CA ARG A 176 -7.32 2.28 16.16
C ARG A 176 -6.03 2.89 15.60
N GLY A 177 -5.68 4.12 16.01
CA GLY A 177 -4.44 4.79 15.61
C GLY A 177 -3.19 4.32 16.35
N ALA A 178 -3.34 3.64 17.48
CA ALA A 178 -2.25 3.31 18.41
C ALA A 178 -1.09 2.57 17.75
N ARG A 179 -1.37 1.56 16.94
CA ARG A 179 -0.32 0.76 16.28
C ARG A 179 0.50 1.59 15.30
N THR A 180 -0.14 2.37 14.45
CA THR A 180 0.55 3.23 13.47
C THR A 180 1.37 4.29 14.20
N TYR A 181 0.77 4.95 15.20
CA TYR A 181 1.50 5.92 16.03
C TYR A 181 2.73 5.29 16.67
N LYS A 182 2.60 4.09 17.26
CA LYS A 182 3.72 3.39 17.88
C LYS A 182 4.83 3.07 16.88
N ILE A 183 4.51 2.63 15.67
CA ILE A 183 5.50 2.36 14.61
C ILE A 183 6.28 3.63 14.29
N ILE A 184 5.59 4.74 14.02
CA ILE A 184 6.24 6.03 13.71
C ILE A 184 7.05 6.53 14.91
N ASN A 185 6.49 6.47 16.11
CA ASN A 185 7.17 6.92 17.33
C ASN A 185 8.47 6.16 17.56
N ASP A 186 8.42 4.82 17.50
CA ASP A 186 9.56 3.96 17.85
C ASP A 186 10.66 3.91 16.76
N ASN A 187 10.35 4.32 15.52
CA ASN A 187 11.31 4.25 14.41
C ASN A 187 11.76 5.62 13.87
N LEU A 188 10.99 6.67 14.08
CA LEU A 188 11.30 8.01 13.55
C LEU A 188 11.44 9.07 14.66
N ILE A 189 10.50 9.15 15.60
CA ILE A 189 10.45 10.25 16.60
C ILE A 189 11.38 9.94 17.76
N HIS A 190 11.29 8.75 18.31
CA HIS A 190 12.11 8.29 19.44
C HIS A 190 12.74 6.92 19.12
N PRO A 191 13.68 6.86 18.16
CA PRO A 191 14.36 5.62 17.85
C PRO A 191 15.14 5.14 19.09
N ARG A 192 14.93 3.89 19.48
CA ARG A 192 15.63 3.31 20.62
C ARG A 192 17.09 3.06 20.25
N GLU A 193 18.03 3.60 21.03
CA GLU A 193 19.44 3.35 20.85
C GLU A 193 19.76 1.83 20.85
N GLY A 194 20.64 1.42 19.94
CA GLY A 194 21.07 0.02 19.81
C GLY A 194 20.03 -0.92 19.20
N ARG A 195 18.83 -0.46 18.85
CA ARG A 195 17.82 -1.28 18.19
C ARG A 195 17.81 -1.04 16.69
N LYS A 196 17.94 -2.11 15.90
CA LYS A 196 17.77 -2.03 14.45
C LYS A 196 16.38 -1.50 14.15
N GLN A 197 16.30 -0.37 13.41
CA GLN A 197 15.03 0.13 12.91
C GLN A 197 14.50 -0.86 11.88
N HIS A 198 13.25 -1.31 12.07
CA HIS A 198 12.61 -2.27 11.17
C HIS A 198 11.71 -1.59 10.13
N TRP A 199 11.31 -0.34 10.38
CA TRP A 199 10.42 0.42 9.52
C TRP A 199 11.10 1.68 9.02
N SER A 200 11.06 1.91 7.71
CA SER A 200 11.24 3.23 7.15
C SER A 200 9.94 4.01 7.30
N CYS A 201 10.04 5.23 7.85
CA CYS A 201 8.87 6.02 8.25
C CYS A 201 8.81 7.34 7.50
N HIS A 202 7.66 7.63 6.89
CA HIS A 202 7.41 8.85 6.13
C HIS A 202 6.25 9.63 6.77
N VAL A 203 6.54 10.84 7.22
CA VAL A 203 5.52 11.76 7.78
C VAL A 203 5.36 12.94 6.83
N VAL A 204 4.15 13.12 6.30
CA VAL A 204 3.83 14.23 5.39
C VAL A 204 2.72 15.07 6.00
N THR A 205 3.10 16.23 6.50
CA THR A 205 2.15 17.25 6.97
C THR A 205 1.55 18.00 5.79
N ILE A 206 0.47 18.74 6.03
CA ILE A 206 -0.10 19.61 4.99
C ILE A 206 0.92 20.68 4.55
N ALA A 207 1.68 21.26 5.49
CA ALA A 207 2.72 22.24 5.19
C ALA A 207 3.80 21.65 4.27
N LYS A 208 4.28 20.43 4.55
CA LYS A 208 5.25 19.74 3.71
C LYS A 208 4.72 19.45 2.31
N ALA A 209 3.45 19.05 2.21
CA ALA A 209 2.84 18.78 0.92
C ALA A 209 2.74 20.06 0.05
N VAL A 210 2.42 21.20 0.66
CA VAL A 210 2.37 22.51 -0.02
C VAL A 210 3.78 22.97 -0.45
N GLU A 211 4.75 22.85 0.44
CA GLU A 211 6.15 23.17 0.14
C GLU A 211 6.66 22.37 -1.08
N ASP A 212 6.27 21.11 -1.18
CA ASP A 212 6.64 20.21 -2.28
C ASP A 212 5.76 20.40 -3.54
N GLY A 213 4.95 21.46 -3.61
CA GLY A 213 4.23 21.86 -4.82
C GLY A 213 2.79 21.39 -4.91
N ARG A 214 2.22 20.88 -3.82
CA ARG A 214 0.81 20.52 -3.83
C ARG A 214 -0.08 21.77 -3.87
N PRO A 215 -0.97 21.93 -4.88
CA PRO A 215 -1.95 22.99 -4.88
C PRO A 215 -2.98 22.75 -3.77
N ILE A 216 -3.24 23.78 -2.98
CA ILE A 216 -4.33 23.81 -1.99
C ILE A 216 -5.08 25.12 -2.21
N ASP A 217 -6.36 25.02 -2.54
CA ASP A 217 -7.29 26.12 -2.40
C ASP A 217 -7.65 26.24 -0.92
N ILE A 218 -7.26 27.35 -0.28
CA ILE A 218 -7.57 27.69 1.09
C ILE A 218 -8.76 28.64 1.08
#